data_2b59b07a04f18c95e741e34832f71c52
#
_entry.id   2b59b07a04f18c95e741e34832f71c52
#
_cell.length_a   1.000
_cell.length_b   1.000
_cell.length_c   1.000
_cell.angle_alpha   90.00
_cell.angle_beta   90.00
_cell.angle_gamma   90.00
#
_symmetry.space_group_name_H-M   'P 1'
#
loop_
_entity.id
_entity.type
_entity.pdbx_description
1 polymer ?
#
loop_
_entity_poly.entity_id
_entity_poly.type
_entity_poly.pdbx_seq_one_letter_code
_entity_poly.pdbx_strand_id
1 'polypeptide(L)'
;MNKTSYIILTIILNTSIVYSCRIWGVVELFNNSITNNDNTYQIIQSESIFFKSLGNNYPNGWSLSCYNVNAELSGVYRSELTADIDSMYQFIFDSLSHLPDTTTKLIGHLRIASSGATGIPNPHPFIYNYNNKNYSLIHNGTLNKEILLDLITENGSDSTWIYNNPPHTYNEFPWYSDSGWVNVIDSELYLLWIMKNITENTESELISLMNALQQLETVSQTSTKNIIFSDG
;
A
#
# COMPACT_ATOMS: atom_id res chain seq x y z
N MET A 1 34.09 2.70 -11.21
CA MET A 1 33.07 3.49 -10.49
C MET A 1 31.71 3.01 -10.97
N ASN A 2 31.07 2.11 -10.22
CA ASN A 2 29.70 1.69 -10.53
C ASN A 2 28.76 2.83 -10.17
N LYS A 3 28.07 3.38 -11.16
CA LYS A 3 26.98 4.34 -10.91
C LYS A 3 25.80 3.54 -10.36
N THR A 4 25.59 3.62 -9.07
CA THR A 4 24.38 3.10 -8.43
C THR A 4 23.22 3.99 -8.89
N SER A 5 22.28 3.44 -9.64
CA SER A 5 21.12 4.18 -10.11
C SER A 5 19.97 3.93 -9.15
N TYR A 6 19.38 5.00 -8.62
CA TYR A 6 18.19 4.95 -7.77
C TYR A 6 17.00 5.51 -8.54
N ILE A 7 15.83 4.93 -8.35
CA ILE A 7 14.57 5.56 -8.74
C ILE A 7 13.93 6.07 -7.46
N ILE A 8 13.97 7.39 -7.25
CA ILE A 8 13.16 8.05 -6.24
C ILE A 8 11.84 8.39 -6.92
N LEU A 9 10.80 7.63 -6.64
CA LEU A 9 9.48 7.89 -7.19
C LEU A 9 8.70 8.78 -6.20
N THR A 10 8.93 10.08 -6.27
CA THR A 10 8.07 11.06 -5.59
C THR A 10 6.89 11.37 -6.49
N ILE A 11 5.77 10.66 -6.33
CA ILE A 11 4.53 10.99 -7.05
C ILE A 11 3.84 12.12 -6.29
N ILE A 12 4.22 13.37 -6.58
CA ILE A 12 3.45 14.54 -6.17
C ILE A 12 2.44 14.80 -7.29
N LEU A 13 1.27 14.19 -7.18
CA LEU A 13 0.15 14.55 -8.06
C LEU A 13 -0.43 15.89 -7.58
N ASN A 14 0.08 16.97 -8.15
CA ASN A 14 -0.52 18.30 -8.05
C ASN A 14 -1.74 18.37 -8.99
N THR A 15 -2.86 17.86 -8.54
CA THR A 15 -4.14 18.15 -9.18
C THR A 15 -5.10 18.63 -8.10
N SER A 16 -5.64 19.85 -8.29
CA SER A 16 -6.81 20.46 -7.60
C SER A 16 -7.15 19.84 -6.24
N ILE A 17 -7.55 20.64 -5.28
CA ILE A 17 -7.95 20.33 -3.89
C ILE A 17 -8.85 19.06 -3.83
N VAL A 18 -8.33 17.92 -4.13
CA VAL A 18 -8.94 16.62 -3.87
C VAL A 18 -8.27 16.10 -2.62
N TYR A 19 -9.03 15.96 -1.56
CA TYR A 19 -8.62 15.27 -0.34
C TYR A 19 -8.35 13.81 -0.68
N SER A 20 -7.12 13.48 -1.01
CA SER A 20 -6.69 12.09 -1.23
C SER A 20 -5.41 11.84 -0.47
N CYS A 21 -5.18 10.60 -0.06
CA CYS A 21 -3.97 10.16 0.64
C CYS A 21 -2.69 10.62 -0.05
N ARG A 22 -1.54 10.48 0.60
CA ARG A 22 -0.22 10.65 -0.02
C ARG A 22 0.56 9.35 0.05
N ILE A 23 1.28 9.08 -1.03
CA ILE A 23 2.15 7.92 -1.16
C ILE A 23 3.56 8.42 -1.44
N TRP A 24 4.53 7.77 -0.83
CA TRP A 24 5.93 8.00 -1.05
C TRP A 24 6.66 6.64 -1.10
N GLY A 25 7.71 6.53 -1.89
CA GLY A 25 8.47 5.29 -1.97
C GLY A 25 9.87 5.47 -2.52
N VAL A 26 10.76 4.61 -2.06
CA VAL A 26 12.13 4.46 -2.54
C VAL A 26 12.37 3.00 -2.89
N VAL A 27 12.99 2.75 -4.04
CA VAL A 27 13.40 1.42 -4.48
C VAL A 27 14.87 1.49 -4.90
N GLU A 28 15.64 0.56 -4.39
CA GLU A 28 17.01 0.33 -4.80
C GLU A 28 17.04 -0.75 -5.88
N LEU A 29 17.71 -0.47 -7.01
CA LEU A 29 17.60 -1.31 -8.21
C LEU A 29 18.59 -2.48 -8.27
N PHE A 30 19.61 -2.51 -7.40
CA PHE A 30 20.73 -3.45 -7.55
C PHE A 30 20.98 -4.32 -6.31
N ASN A 31 19.97 -4.54 -5.47
CA ASN A 31 20.07 -5.31 -4.23
C ASN A 31 21.17 -4.82 -3.25
N ASN A 32 21.48 -3.53 -3.30
CA ASN A 32 22.29 -2.88 -2.27
C ASN A 32 21.35 -2.23 -1.24
N SER A 33 21.85 -1.94 -0.04
CA SER A 33 21.06 -1.17 0.91
C SER A 33 20.92 0.29 0.45
N ILE A 34 19.73 0.88 0.65
CA ILE A 34 19.49 2.32 0.37
C ILE A 34 20.39 3.25 1.20
N THR A 35 21.06 2.73 2.22
CA THR A 35 21.96 3.47 3.10
C THR A 35 23.42 3.42 2.72
N ASN A 36 23.81 2.65 1.70
CA ASN A 36 25.22 2.49 1.31
C ASN A 36 25.86 3.72 0.64
N ASN A 37 25.11 4.80 0.46
CA ASN A 37 25.61 6.05 -0.12
C ASN A 37 25.09 7.25 0.69
N ASP A 38 25.99 7.93 1.38
CA ASP A 38 25.67 9.07 2.24
C ASP A 38 24.84 10.15 1.54
N ASN A 39 25.15 10.47 0.30
CA ASN A 39 24.40 11.50 -0.45
C ASN A 39 22.97 11.03 -0.76
N THR A 40 22.79 9.77 -1.13
CA THR A 40 21.46 9.20 -1.40
C THR A 40 20.65 9.13 -0.13
N TYR A 41 21.26 8.69 0.97
CA TYR A 41 20.60 8.65 2.26
C TYR A 41 20.11 10.04 2.69
N GLN A 42 20.93 11.08 2.54
CA GLN A 42 20.53 12.46 2.86
C GLN A 42 19.35 12.94 2.01
N ILE A 43 19.30 12.57 0.74
CA ILE A 43 18.15 12.89 -0.13
C ILE A 43 16.89 12.17 0.39
N ILE A 44 16.99 10.87 0.64
CA ILE A 44 15.86 10.06 1.16
C ILE A 44 15.37 10.62 2.49
N GLN A 45 16.28 11.00 3.37
CA GLN A 45 15.95 11.60 4.66
C GLN A 45 15.23 12.95 4.48
N SER A 46 15.70 13.81 3.59
CA SER A 46 15.05 15.11 3.33
C SER A 46 13.66 14.95 2.74
N GLU A 47 13.46 13.99 1.84
CA GLU A 47 12.16 13.65 1.27
C GLU A 47 11.20 13.08 2.34
N SER A 48 11.70 12.24 3.24
CA SER A 48 10.91 11.71 4.34
C SER A 48 10.48 12.80 5.32
N ILE A 49 11.36 13.75 5.64
CA ILE A 49 11.04 14.91 6.49
C ILE A 49 9.97 15.77 5.82
N PHE A 50 10.11 16.01 4.52
CA PHE A 50 9.08 16.72 3.75
C PHE A 50 7.75 15.96 3.77
N PHE A 51 7.76 14.65 3.51
CA PHE A 51 6.57 13.82 3.55
C PHE A 51 5.91 13.84 4.94
N LYS A 52 6.71 13.73 6.02
CA LYS A 52 6.26 13.90 7.40
C LYS A 52 5.52 15.23 7.60
N SER A 53 6.07 16.33 7.09
CA SER A 53 5.50 17.68 7.26
C SER A 53 4.13 17.84 6.62
N LEU A 54 3.80 17.01 5.64
CA LEU A 54 2.46 16.99 5.03
C LEU A 54 1.41 16.39 5.98
N GLY A 55 1.81 15.71 7.05
CA GLY A 55 0.92 15.02 7.99
C GLY A 55 -0.18 15.89 8.55
N ASN A 56 0.04 17.21 8.73
CA ASN A 56 -0.96 18.16 9.20
C ASN A 56 -2.23 18.22 8.32
N ASN A 57 -2.13 17.83 7.05
CA ASN A 57 -3.25 17.75 6.10
C ASN A 57 -3.85 16.35 5.99
N TYR A 58 -3.29 15.35 6.69
CA TYR A 58 -3.65 13.93 6.62
C TYR A 58 -3.94 13.36 8.01
N PRO A 59 -5.11 13.69 8.60
CA PRO A 59 -5.39 13.50 10.02
C PRO A 59 -5.67 12.04 10.43
N ASN A 60 -5.73 11.10 9.48
CA ASN A 60 -6.16 9.74 9.76
C ASN A 60 -5.00 8.73 9.83
N GLY A 61 -3.82 9.24 10.20
CA GLY A 61 -2.66 8.43 10.48
C GLY A 61 -1.65 8.29 9.33
N TRP A 62 -0.58 7.57 9.64
CA TRP A 62 0.52 7.30 8.71
C TRP A 62 0.99 5.86 8.82
N SER A 63 1.76 5.45 7.83
CA SER A 63 2.51 4.20 7.88
C SER A 63 3.85 4.30 7.16
N LEU A 64 4.79 3.44 7.59
CA LEU A 64 6.04 3.12 6.89
C LEU A 64 6.18 1.61 6.81
N SER A 65 6.60 1.10 5.66
CA SER A 65 6.89 -0.31 5.46
C SER A 65 8.16 -0.49 4.64
N CYS A 66 8.87 -1.59 4.86
CA CYS A 66 10.11 -1.88 4.14
C CYS A 66 10.23 -3.34 3.74
N TYR A 67 10.94 -3.57 2.64
CA TYR A 67 11.37 -4.88 2.17
C TYR A 67 12.87 -4.98 2.22
N ASN A 68 13.36 -6.18 2.54
CA ASN A 68 14.78 -6.49 2.57
C ASN A 68 15.30 -7.00 1.22
N VAL A 69 16.58 -7.31 1.15
CA VAL A 69 17.26 -7.85 -0.05
C VAL A 69 16.70 -9.19 -0.51
N ASN A 70 16.03 -9.94 0.36
CA ASN A 70 15.39 -11.22 0.04
C ASN A 70 13.94 -11.04 -0.45
N ALA A 71 13.51 -9.80 -0.69
CA ALA A 71 12.13 -9.46 -1.04
C ALA A 71 11.10 -9.79 0.07
N GLU A 72 11.56 -9.89 1.33
CA GLU A 72 10.68 -10.12 2.47
C GLU A 72 10.23 -8.81 3.07
N LEU A 73 8.96 -8.70 3.43
CA LEU A 73 8.41 -7.57 4.17
C LEU A 73 8.97 -7.60 5.60
N SER A 74 9.99 -6.79 5.85
CA SER A 74 10.75 -6.80 7.10
C SER A 74 10.18 -5.89 8.20
N GLY A 75 9.24 -5.00 7.85
CA GLY A 75 8.57 -4.16 8.83
C GLY A 75 7.35 -3.42 8.26
N VAL A 76 6.32 -3.31 9.08
CA VAL A 76 5.15 -2.47 8.83
C VAL A 76 4.80 -1.73 10.11
N TYR A 77 4.90 -0.43 10.08
CA TYR A 77 4.59 0.45 11.20
C TYR A 77 3.44 1.37 10.84
N ARG A 78 2.49 1.52 11.74
CA ARG A 78 1.30 2.33 11.57
C ARG A 78 1.04 3.15 12.81
N SER A 79 0.50 4.35 12.63
CA SER A 79 0.04 5.21 13.71
C SER A 79 -1.29 5.87 13.33
N GLU A 80 -2.14 6.10 14.32
CA GLU A 80 -3.38 6.86 14.19
C GLU A 80 -3.14 8.37 14.29
N LEU A 81 -1.97 8.78 14.82
CA LEU A 81 -1.59 10.18 14.93
C LEU A 81 -1.18 10.72 13.56
N THR A 82 -1.24 12.03 13.40
CA THR A 82 -0.71 12.68 12.20
C THR A 82 0.83 12.61 12.20
N ALA A 83 1.44 12.42 11.05
CA ALA A 83 2.88 12.19 10.95
C ALA A 83 3.71 13.37 11.45
N ASP A 84 3.22 14.61 11.27
CA ASP A 84 3.93 15.83 11.64
C ASP A 84 4.17 15.97 13.15
N ILE A 85 3.19 15.53 13.97
CA ILE A 85 3.27 15.61 15.44
C ILE A 85 3.72 14.30 16.09
N ASP A 86 3.68 13.17 15.36
CA ASP A 86 4.08 11.89 15.92
C ASP A 86 5.61 11.77 16.01
N SER A 87 6.15 11.74 17.22
CA SER A 87 7.58 11.55 17.45
C SER A 87 8.10 10.19 16.96
N MET A 88 7.22 9.19 16.87
CA MET A 88 7.57 7.85 16.39
C MET A 88 7.88 7.82 14.89
N TYR A 89 7.31 8.73 14.10
CA TYR A 89 7.55 8.74 12.65
C TYR A 89 9.05 8.76 12.32
N GLN A 90 9.77 9.75 12.85
CA GLN A 90 11.20 9.90 12.57
C GLN A 90 12.02 8.74 13.13
N PHE A 91 11.71 8.31 14.35
CA PHE A 91 12.37 7.17 14.96
C PHE A 91 12.22 5.89 14.12
N ILE A 92 11.02 5.60 13.63
CA ILE A 92 10.74 4.44 12.79
C ILE A 92 11.45 4.59 11.43
N PHE A 93 11.35 5.77 10.80
CA PHE A 93 12.05 6.02 9.53
C PHE A 93 13.56 5.78 9.67
N ASP A 94 14.18 6.36 10.69
CA ASP A 94 15.62 6.18 10.94
C ASP A 94 15.95 4.71 11.23
N SER A 95 15.12 4.02 12.01
CA SER A 95 15.30 2.60 12.31
C SER A 95 15.22 1.74 11.05
N LEU A 96 14.24 1.98 10.15
CA LEU A 96 14.07 1.22 8.92
C LEU A 96 15.16 1.52 7.90
N SER A 97 15.58 2.76 7.81
CA SER A 97 16.60 3.19 6.86
C SER A 97 18.03 2.80 7.30
N HIS A 98 18.25 2.57 8.59
CA HIS A 98 19.54 2.12 9.14
C HIS A 98 19.60 0.62 9.43
N LEU A 99 18.58 -0.17 9.07
CA LEU A 99 18.70 -1.62 9.11
C LEU A 99 19.90 -2.02 8.24
N PRO A 100 20.96 -2.55 8.83
CA PRO A 100 22.22 -2.70 8.12
C PRO A 100 22.05 -3.60 6.91
N ASP A 101 22.46 -3.09 5.77
CA ASP A 101 22.65 -3.78 4.49
C ASP A 101 21.45 -4.58 3.93
N THR A 102 20.23 -4.32 4.43
CA THR A 102 19.09 -5.19 4.08
C THR A 102 17.89 -4.48 3.45
N THR A 103 17.64 -3.19 3.76
CA THR A 103 16.47 -2.50 3.21
C THR A 103 16.69 -2.09 1.76
N THR A 104 15.90 -2.63 0.84
CA THR A 104 15.93 -2.30 -0.59
C THR A 104 14.74 -1.48 -1.04
N LYS A 105 13.63 -1.54 -0.31
CA LYS A 105 12.42 -0.77 -0.60
C LYS A 105 11.88 -0.19 0.69
N LEU A 106 11.50 1.09 0.63
CA LEU A 106 10.84 1.79 1.73
C LEU A 106 9.62 2.51 1.17
N ILE A 107 8.47 2.30 1.78
CA ILE A 107 7.19 2.82 1.30
C ILE A 107 6.47 3.52 2.44
N GLY A 108 6.00 4.74 2.19
CA GLY A 108 5.26 5.57 3.13
C GLY A 108 3.86 5.93 2.65
N HIS A 109 2.93 6.05 3.60
CA HIS A 109 1.55 6.46 3.35
C HIS A 109 1.07 7.44 4.41
N LEU A 110 0.43 8.54 3.97
CA LEU A 110 -0.34 9.45 4.82
C LEU A 110 -1.81 9.34 4.45
N ARG A 111 -2.66 9.09 5.44
CA ARG A 111 -4.06 8.75 5.22
C ARG A 111 -5.01 9.92 5.40
N ILE A 112 -5.90 10.08 4.42
CA ILE A 112 -7.22 10.69 4.58
C ILE A 112 -8.25 9.59 4.34
N ALA A 113 -9.12 9.35 5.33
CA ALA A 113 -10.16 8.34 5.23
C ALA A 113 -11.29 8.80 4.31
N SER A 114 -11.52 8.06 3.23
CA SER A 114 -12.70 8.19 2.36
C SER A 114 -13.70 7.04 2.59
N SER A 115 -13.23 5.92 3.16
CA SER A 115 -14.04 4.76 3.52
C SER A 115 -13.49 4.06 4.76
N GLY A 116 -14.32 3.29 5.44
CA GLY A 116 -13.97 2.50 6.61
C GLY A 116 -13.64 3.31 7.86
N ALA A 117 -13.24 2.62 8.93
CA ALA A 117 -12.84 3.24 10.20
C ALA A 117 -11.53 4.03 10.08
N THR A 118 -11.28 4.94 11.03
CA THR A 118 -10.06 5.78 11.04
C THR A 118 -8.89 5.15 11.77
N GLY A 119 -9.10 4.12 12.59
CA GLY A 119 -8.07 3.50 13.42
C GLY A 119 -7.14 2.52 12.68
N ILE A 120 -6.19 1.95 13.43
CA ILE A 120 -5.36 0.84 12.97
C ILE A 120 -6.26 -0.41 12.78
N PRO A 121 -6.05 -1.22 11.71
CA PRO A 121 -4.88 -1.25 10.81
C PRO A 121 -5.03 -0.44 9.50
N ASN A 122 -5.94 0.47 9.42
CA ASN A 122 -6.38 1.13 8.19
C ASN A 122 -5.37 2.05 7.48
N PRO A 123 -4.34 2.66 8.12
CA PRO A 123 -3.21 3.16 7.33
C PRO A 123 -2.55 2.03 6.54
N HIS A 124 -2.39 2.22 5.23
CA HIS A 124 -1.79 1.21 4.33
C HIS A 124 -0.37 0.79 4.78
N PRO A 125 0.25 -0.26 4.26
CA PRO A 125 -0.25 -1.14 3.19
C PRO A 125 -1.24 -2.18 3.72
N PHE A 126 -2.14 -2.65 2.86
CA PHE A 126 -2.79 -3.94 3.04
C PHE A 126 -1.84 -5.04 2.58
N ILE A 127 -1.87 -6.21 3.22
CA ILE A 127 -0.91 -7.29 3.00
C ILE A 127 -1.66 -8.58 2.73
N TYR A 128 -1.16 -9.34 1.75
CA TYR A 128 -1.64 -10.68 1.43
C TYR A 128 -0.44 -11.62 1.32
N ASN A 129 -0.54 -12.77 1.98
CA ASN A 129 0.54 -13.78 1.98
C ASN A 129 0.19 -14.92 1.04
N TYR A 130 1.05 -15.19 0.07
CA TYR A 130 0.86 -16.29 -0.88
C TYR A 130 2.21 -16.82 -1.37
N ASN A 131 2.35 -18.14 -1.40
CA ASN A 131 3.57 -18.82 -1.88
C ASN A 131 4.88 -18.28 -1.27
N ASN A 132 4.89 -18.07 0.05
CA ASN A 132 6.01 -17.51 0.81
C ASN A 132 6.42 -16.09 0.40
N LYS A 133 5.57 -15.36 -0.33
CA LYS A 133 5.72 -13.93 -0.62
C LYS A 133 4.74 -13.10 0.19
N ASN A 134 5.14 -11.86 0.48
CA ASN A 134 4.28 -10.85 1.08
C ASN A 134 3.90 -9.82 0.01
N TYR A 135 2.70 -9.93 -0.52
CA TYR A 135 2.16 -8.91 -1.42
C TYR A 135 1.62 -7.75 -0.60
N SER A 136 1.96 -6.54 -0.98
CA SER A 136 1.44 -5.34 -0.32
C SER A 136 0.87 -4.35 -1.33
N LEU A 137 -0.18 -3.64 -0.90
CA LEU A 137 -0.81 -2.60 -1.70
C LEU A 137 -1.00 -1.34 -0.86
N ILE A 138 -0.54 -0.22 -1.42
CA ILE A 138 -0.93 1.13 -1.00
C ILE A 138 -1.78 1.74 -2.12
N HIS A 139 -2.93 2.30 -1.74
CA HIS A 139 -3.86 2.93 -2.66
C HIS A 139 -4.07 4.39 -2.28
N ASN A 140 -3.98 5.26 -3.25
CA ASN A 140 -4.36 6.66 -3.16
C ASN A 140 -5.51 6.93 -4.12
N GLY A 141 -6.71 6.81 -3.62
CA GLY A 141 -7.92 6.93 -4.40
C GLY A 141 -9.16 6.50 -3.63
N THR A 142 -10.25 6.34 -4.35
CA THR A 142 -11.51 5.79 -3.84
C THR A 142 -12.15 4.93 -4.92
N LEU A 143 -12.49 3.69 -4.56
CA LEU A 143 -13.15 2.72 -5.42
C LEU A 143 -14.52 2.36 -4.86
N ASN A 144 -15.44 2.01 -5.74
CA ASN A 144 -16.72 1.47 -5.32
C ASN A 144 -16.53 0.01 -4.85
N LYS A 145 -16.89 -0.25 -3.59
CA LYS A 145 -16.72 -1.57 -2.96
C LYS A 145 -17.60 -2.65 -3.61
N GLU A 146 -18.78 -2.28 -4.04
CA GLU A 146 -19.72 -3.18 -4.70
C GLU A 146 -19.15 -3.65 -6.05
N ILE A 147 -18.57 -2.75 -6.84
CA ILE A 147 -17.89 -3.12 -8.11
C ILE A 147 -16.72 -4.09 -7.84
N LEU A 148 -15.91 -3.82 -6.80
CA LEU A 148 -14.82 -4.72 -6.45
C LEU A 148 -15.35 -6.10 -5.99
N LEU A 149 -16.43 -6.12 -5.20
CA LEU A 149 -17.06 -7.36 -4.78
C LEU A 149 -17.62 -8.12 -5.99
N ASP A 150 -18.31 -7.45 -6.91
CA ASP A 150 -18.82 -8.06 -8.14
C ASP A 150 -17.71 -8.68 -9.00
N LEU A 151 -16.57 -7.99 -9.13
CA LEU A 151 -15.40 -8.55 -9.81
C LEU A 151 -14.87 -9.81 -9.09
N ILE A 152 -14.75 -9.77 -7.76
CA ILE A 152 -14.25 -10.90 -6.97
C ILE A 152 -15.22 -12.08 -7.02
N THR A 153 -16.52 -11.82 -7.02
CA THR A 153 -17.56 -12.85 -6.95
C THR A 153 -18.19 -13.21 -8.30
N GLU A 154 -17.62 -12.69 -9.42
CA GLU A 154 -18.16 -12.89 -10.76
C GLU A 154 -19.65 -12.50 -10.84
N ASN A 155 -19.96 -11.29 -10.39
CA ASN A 155 -21.30 -10.74 -10.22
C ASN A 155 -22.20 -11.60 -9.32
N GLY A 156 -21.65 -12.11 -8.24
CA GLY A 156 -22.36 -12.92 -7.23
C GLY A 156 -22.56 -14.39 -7.61
N SER A 157 -22.02 -14.85 -8.75
CA SER A 157 -22.16 -16.24 -9.19
C SER A 157 -21.22 -17.19 -8.44
N ASP A 158 -20.03 -16.71 -8.00
CA ASP A 158 -19.09 -17.49 -7.19
C ASP A 158 -18.47 -16.63 -6.09
N SER A 159 -18.86 -16.87 -4.87
CA SER A 159 -18.29 -16.22 -3.67
C SER A 159 -17.24 -17.08 -2.94
N THR A 160 -16.90 -18.24 -3.48
CA THR A 160 -16.03 -19.22 -2.79
C THR A 160 -14.67 -18.61 -2.48
N TRP A 161 -14.08 -17.87 -3.44
CA TRP A 161 -12.75 -17.28 -3.26
C TRP A 161 -12.72 -16.28 -2.11
N ILE A 162 -13.66 -15.33 -2.03
CA ILE A 162 -13.65 -14.28 -0.99
C ILE A 162 -14.04 -14.81 0.39
N TYR A 163 -14.84 -15.89 0.48
CA TYR A 163 -15.08 -16.55 1.76
C TYR A 163 -13.85 -17.27 2.29
N ASN A 164 -12.97 -17.76 1.42
CA ASN A 164 -11.69 -18.35 1.80
C ASN A 164 -10.60 -17.29 2.03
N ASN A 165 -10.77 -16.09 1.50
CA ASN A 165 -9.83 -14.97 1.57
C ASN A 165 -10.57 -13.68 2.00
N PRO A 166 -11.16 -13.65 3.21
CA PRO A 166 -11.99 -12.53 3.63
C PRO A 166 -11.18 -11.27 3.89
N PRO A 167 -11.78 -10.08 3.75
CA PRO A 167 -11.16 -8.85 4.24
C PRO A 167 -10.97 -8.92 5.77
N HIS A 168 -9.85 -8.42 6.26
CA HIS A 168 -9.42 -8.55 7.65
C HIS A 168 -9.33 -7.22 8.41
N THR A 169 -9.53 -6.09 7.75
CA THR A 169 -9.41 -4.77 8.35
C THR A 169 -10.43 -4.48 9.44
N TYR A 170 -11.46 -5.33 9.55
CA TYR A 170 -12.46 -5.20 10.58
C TYR A 170 -13.00 -6.57 11.04
N ASN A 171 -12.76 -6.93 12.31
CA ASN A 171 -13.04 -8.24 12.85
C ASN A 171 -14.25 -8.31 13.81
N GLU A 172 -14.93 -7.18 14.10
CA GLU A 172 -15.99 -7.15 15.10
C GLU A 172 -17.29 -7.81 14.62
N PHE A 173 -17.59 -7.66 13.31
CA PHE A 173 -18.76 -8.28 12.67
C PHE A 173 -18.33 -9.03 11.39
N PRO A 174 -19.07 -10.04 10.96
CA PRO A 174 -18.81 -10.67 9.68
C PRO A 174 -18.82 -9.64 8.55
N TRP A 175 -17.79 -9.66 7.71
CA TRP A 175 -17.61 -8.67 6.63
C TRP A 175 -18.82 -8.57 5.68
N TYR A 176 -19.58 -9.66 5.53
CA TYR A 176 -20.77 -9.76 4.68
C TYR A 176 -22.07 -9.33 5.37
N SER A 177 -22.03 -8.95 6.64
CA SER A 177 -23.18 -8.34 7.35
C SER A 177 -23.22 -6.84 7.08
N ASP A 178 -24.39 -6.21 7.21
CA ASP A 178 -24.55 -4.76 7.02
C ASP A 178 -23.58 -3.97 7.91
N SER A 179 -23.44 -4.37 9.18
CA SER A 179 -22.54 -3.71 10.13
C SER A 179 -21.05 -3.95 9.81
N GLY A 180 -20.69 -5.12 9.29
CA GLY A 180 -19.33 -5.45 8.86
C GLY A 180 -18.98 -4.76 7.55
N TRP A 181 -19.88 -4.79 6.58
CA TRP A 181 -19.65 -4.22 5.25
C TRP A 181 -19.34 -2.72 5.26
N VAL A 182 -19.98 -1.96 6.14
CA VAL A 182 -19.69 -0.53 6.31
C VAL A 182 -18.21 -0.29 6.59
N ASN A 183 -17.55 -1.19 7.32
CA ASN A 183 -16.16 -1.08 7.75
C ASN A 183 -15.15 -1.72 6.78
N VAL A 184 -15.61 -2.54 5.84
CA VAL A 184 -14.74 -3.08 4.78
C VAL A 184 -14.16 -1.92 3.96
N ILE A 185 -12.87 -1.97 3.67
CA ILE A 185 -12.14 -0.91 2.98
C ILE A 185 -11.97 -1.27 1.50
N ASP A 186 -12.27 -0.31 0.64
CA ASP A 186 -12.12 -0.44 -0.81
C ASP A 186 -10.70 -0.83 -1.24
N SER A 187 -9.69 -0.27 -0.60
CA SER A 187 -8.28 -0.58 -0.89
C SER A 187 -7.89 -2.01 -0.52
N GLU A 188 -8.51 -2.59 0.52
CA GLU A 188 -8.30 -4.01 0.84
C GLU A 188 -8.98 -4.91 -0.19
N LEU A 189 -10.22 -4.60 -0.59
CA LEU A 189 -10.89 -5.32 -1.67
C LEU A 189 -10.13 -5.20 -2.99
N TYR A 190 -9.47 -4.07 -3.24
CA TYR A 190 -8.61 -3.91 -4.42
C TYR A 190 -7.41 -4.87 -4.39
N LEU A 191 -6.73 -4.99 -3.25
CA LEU A 191 -5.70 -6.00 -3.08
C LEU A 191 -6.27 -7.40 -3.32
N LEU A 192 -7.41 -7.73 -2.71
CA LEU A 192 -8.05 -9.04 -2.86
C LEU A 192 -8.43 -9.34 -4.30
N TRP A 193 -8.92 -8.35 -5.07
CA TRP A 193 -9.17 -8.50 -6.49
C TRP A 193 -7.90 -8.83 -7.29
N ILE A 194 -6.81 -8.10 -7.04
CA ILE A 194 -5.51 -8.39 -7.67
C ILE A 194 -5.06 -9.81 -7.31
N MET A 195 -5.14 -10.16 -6.03
CA MET A 195 -4.69 -11.47 -5.55
C MET A 195 -5.54 -12.63 -6.08
N LYS A 196 -6.86 -12.47 -6.25
CA LYS A 196 -7.68 -13.46 -6.92
C LYS A 196 -7.12 -13.75 -8.32
N ASN A 197 -6.84 -12.70 -9.09
CA ASN A 197 -6.26 -12.88 -10.44
C ASN A 197 -4.89 -13.57 -10.41
N ILE A 198 -4.03 -13.24 -9.44
CA ILE A 198 -2.70 -13.87 -9.33
C ILE A 198 -2.80 -15.33 -8.90
N THR A 199 -3.74 -15.66 -7.99
CA THR A 199 -3.81 -17.00 -7.39
C THR A 199 -4.59 -18.01 -8.24
N GLU A 200 -5.54 -17.56 -9.06
CA GLU A 200 -6.38 -18.44 -9.90
C GLU A 200 -5.89 -18.58 -11.33
N ASN A 201 -5.08 -17.65 -11.83
CA ASN A 201 -4.56 -17.72 -13.18
C ASN A 201 -3.26 -18.55 -13.26
N THR A 202 -3.06 -19.21 -14.40
CA THR A 202 -1.83 -19.95 -14.72
C THR A 202 -0.76 -19.09 -15.40
N GLU A 203 -1.07 -17.82 -15.65
CA GLU A 203 -0.17 -16.85 -16.27
C GLU A 203 0.87 -16.32 -15.26
N SER A 204 1.84 -15.55 -15.74
CA SER A 204 2.78 -14.89 -14.84
C SER A 204 2.06 -13.87 -13.95
N GLU A 205 2.60 -13.66 -12.74
CA GLU A 205 2.06 -12.68 -11.78
C GLU A 205 1.88 -11.28 -12.41
N LEU A 206 2.84 -10.86 -13.25
CA LEU A 206 2.77 -9.56 -13.94
C LEU A 206 1.59 -9.51 -14.92
N ILE A 207 1.36 -10.56 -15.70
CA ILE A 207 0.23 -10.62 -16.65
C ILE A 207 -1.09 -10.64 -15.88
N SER A 208 -1.20 -11.43 -14.83
CA SER A 208 -2.37 -11.49 -13.96
C SER A 208 -2.68 -10.13 -13.31
N LEU A 209 -1.64 -9.43 -12.82
CA LEU A 209 -1.78 -8.06 -12.32
C LEU A 209 -2.30 -7.11 -13.40
N MET A 210 -1.70 -7.12 -14.60
CA MET A 210 -2.14 -6.26 -15.70
C MET A 210 -3.58 -6.53 -16.10
N ASN A 211 -3.99 -7.79 -16.16
CA ASN A 211 -5.37 -8.19 -16.47
C ASN A 211 -6.35 -7.69 -15.40
N ALA A 212 -6.00 -7.83 -14.11
CA ALA A 212 -6.80 -7.33 -13.00
C ALA A 212 -7.01 -5.81 -13.09
N LEU A 213 -5.95 -5.05 -13.37
CA LEU A 213 -6.00 -3.59 -13.52
C LEU A 213 -6.82 -3.17 -14.73
N GLN A 214 -6.66 -3.85 -15.87
CA GLN A 214 -7.41 -3.57 -17.08
C GLN A 214 -8.92 -3.85 -16.93
N GLN A 215 -9.29 -4.93 -16.27
CA GLN A 215 -10.68 -5.24 -15.99
C GLN A 215 -11.31 -4.18 -15.07
N LEU A 216 -10.61 -3.80 -13.99
CA LEU A 216 -11.08 -2.74 -13.09
C LEU A 216 -11.24 -1.41 -13.84
N GLU A 217 -10.32 -1.05 -14.75
CA GLU A 217 -10.42 0.16 -15.56
C GLU A 217 -11.68 0.16 -16.44
N THR A 218 -12.03 -1.00 -16.98
CA THR A 218 -13.21 -1.13 -17.84
C THR A 218 -14.52 -0.84 -17.11
N VAL A 219 -14.63 -1.26 -15.83
CA VAL A 219 -15.88 -1.14 -15.04
C VAL A 219 -15.90 0.07 -14.12
N SER A 220 -14.78 0.72 -13.89
CA SER A 220 -14.62 1.83 -12.92
C SER A 220 -13.77 2.98 -13.49
N GLN A 221 -14.16 3.53 -14.64
CA GLN A 221 -13.37 4.52 -15.40
C GLN A 221 -13.15 5.85 -14.65
N THR A 222 -14.08 6.26 -13.80
CA THR A 222 -14.05 7.57 -13.11
C THR A 222 -13.35 7.54 -11.75
N SER A 223 -12.97 6.36 -11.25
CA SER A 223 -12.35 6.20 -9.94
C SER A 223 -10.84 6.45 -9.98
N THR A 224 -10.29 6.97 -8.89
CA THR A 224 -8.84 7.15 -8.74
C THR A 224 -8.22 5.84 -8.27
N LYS A 225 -7.23 5.32 -9.03
CA LYS A 225 -6.64 4.00 -8.86
C LYS A 225 -5.11 4.03 -8.71
N ASN A 226 -4.56 5.12 -8.14
CA ASN A 226 -3.11 5.21 -7.95
C ASN A 226 -2.65 4.24 -6.88
N ILE A 227 -1.78 3.31 -7.23
CA ILE A 227 -1.28 2.28 -6.31
C ILE A 227 0.24 2.18 -6.32
N ILE A 228 0.79 1.72 -5.20
CA ILE A 228 2.05 0.99 -5.17
C ILE A 228 1.69 -0.44 -4.78
N PHE A 229 2.00 -1.38 -5.66
CA PHE A 229 1.88 -2.82 -5.42
C PHE A 229 3.27 -3.42 -5.43
N SER A 230 3.58 -4.26 -4.44
CA SER A 230 4.89 -4.90 -4.31
C SER A 230 4.74 -6.34 -3.85
N ASP A 231 5.54 -7.21 -4.43
CA ASP A 231 5.74 -8.61 -4.03
C ASP A 231 7.10 -8.84 -3.32
N GLY A 232 7.78 -7.72 -3.02
CA GLY A 232 9.08 -7.69 -2.39
C GLY A 232 10.22 -7.23 -3.28
#